data_9a731436e2834604f4165074fe283e82
#
_entry.id   9a731436e2834604f4165074fe283e82
#
_cell.length_a   1.000
_cell.length_b   1.000
_cell.length_c   1.000
_cell.angle_alpha   90.00
_cell.angle_beta   90.00
_cell.angle_gamma   90.00
#
_symmetry.space_group_name_H-M   'P 1'
#
loop_
_entity.id
_entity.type
_entity.pdbx_description
1 polymer ?
#
loop_
_entity_poly.entity_id
_entity_poly.type
_entity_poly.pdbx_seq_one_letter_code
_entity_poly.pdbx_strand_id
1 'polypeptide(L)'
;MKGPDQGPFVVLRPLADGDVPAIARACDDPDTARFIPGMPTPYTEADARAFVAVARAKWADGSVYIWAITNGGPDLLGTIALHLGERTAVGYWIAPWARNRGLATRAVETLCTWAFGHGGFDELELTTHPENVASQRVAEKSGFAREGLVAGYVETPSGPRDSVVFSRRR
;
A
#
# COMPACT_ATOMS: atom_id res chain seq x y z
N MET A 1 12.60 -24.66 22.71
CA MET A 1 11.42 -24.56 21.82
C MET A 1 11.32 -23.10 21.39
N LYS A 2 11.58 -22.76 20.10
CA LYS A 2 11.21 -21.45 19.58
C LYS A 2 9.69 -21.42 19.50
N GLY A 3 9.06 -20.43 20.16
CA GLY A 3 7.64 -20.16 19.98
C GLY A 3 7.31 -19.88 18.50
N PRO A 4 6.01 -19.88 18.10
CA PRO A 4 5.64 -19.56 16.74
C PRO A 4 6.23 -18.21 16.38
N ASP A 5 6.88 -18.17 15.20
CA ASP A 5 7.50 -16.95 14.65
C ASP A 5 6.37 -15.91 14.50
N GLN A 6 6.25 -15.07 15.51
CA GLN A 6 5.34 -13.94 15.46
C GLN A 6 6.00 -12.91 14.56
N GLY A 7 5.60 -12.90 13.30
CA GLY A 7 6.00 -11.86 12.36
C GLY A 7 5.78 -10.46 12.93
N PRO A 8 6.26 -9.41 12.28
CA PRO A 8 6.20 -8.05 12.82
C PRO A 8 4.76 -7.67 13.16
N PHE A 9 4.57 -7.11 14.35
CA PHE A 9 3.28 -6.55 14.76
C PHE A 9 2.96 -5.32 13.90
N VAL A 10 1.77 -5.29 13.31
CA VAL A 10 1.29 -4.18 12.46
C VAL A 10 -0.04 -3.67 12.99
N VAL A 11 -0.12 -2.36 13.13
CA VAL A 11 -1.35 -1.61 13.39
C VAL A 11 -1.59 -0.66 12.24
N LEU A 12 -2.81 -0.69 11.70
CA LEU A 12 -3.30 0.25 10.70
C LEU A 12 -4.12 1.33 11.41
N ARG A 13 -3.75 2.60 11.24
CA ARG A 13 -4.48 3.75 11.77
C ARG A 13 -4.68 4.83 10.69
N PRO A 14 -5.67 5.71 10.83
CA PRO A 14 -5.78 6.86 9.94
C PRO A 14 -4.50 7.70 9.91
N LEU A 15 -4.24 8.34 8.77
CA LEU A 15 -3.13 9.29 8.64
C LEU A 15 -3.38 10.54 9.49
N ALA A 16 -2.33 11.06 10.09
CA ALA A 16 -2.33 12.26 10.92
C ALA A 16 -1.31 13.31 10.41
N ASP A 17 -1.47 14.56 10.83
CA ASP A 17 -0.53 15.63 10.45
C ASP A 17 0.90 15.36 10.95
N GLY A 18 1.03 14.63 12.04
CA GLY A 18 2.32 14.17 12.56
C GLY A 18 3.07 13.20 11.66
N ASP A 19 2.39 12.60 10.68
CA ASP A 19 3.02 11.68 9.70
C ASP A 19 3.73 12.42 8.57
N VAL A 20 3.43 13.71 8.35
CA VAL A 20 3.94 14.51 7.24
C VAL A 20 5.46 14.44 7.07
N PRO A 21 6.29 14.65 8.11
CA PRO A 21 7.74 14.58 7.94
C PRO A 21 8.24 13.18 7.52
N ALA A 22 7.62 12.13 8.07
CA ALA A 22 7.98 10.75 7.72
C ALA A 22 7.55 10.39 6.30
N ILE A 23 6.36 10.84 5.86
CA ILE A 23 5.88 10.65 4.48
C ILE A 23 6.82 11.38 3.51
N ALA A 24 7.14 12.66 3.77
CA ALA A 24 8.03 13.43 2.91
C ALA A 24 9.38 12.73 2.73
N ARG A 25 10.01 12.34 3.84
CA ARG A 25 11.28 11.61 3.82
C ARG A 25 11.21 10.26 3.10
N ALA A 26 10.11 9.51 3.27
CA ALA A 26 9.97 8.19 2.66
C ALA A 26 9.70 8.27 1.16
N CYS A 27 8.93 9.27 0.72
CA CYS A 27 8.56 9.46 -0.67
C CYS A 27 9.63 10.17 -1.50
N ASP A 28 10.56 10.90 -0.87
CA ASP A 28 11.74 11.47 -1.55
C ASP A 28 12.84 10.42 -1.84
N ASP A 29 12.63 9.18 -1.44
CA ASP A 29 13.49 8.06 -1.75
C ASP A 29 13.28 7.56 -3.20
N PRO A 30 14.34 7.48 -4.04
CA PRO A 30 14.21 7.08 -5.44
C PRO A 30 13.58 5.70 -5.65
N ASP A 31 13.85 4.76 -4.76
CA ASP A 31 13.28 3.42 -4.85
C ASP A 31 11.77 3.41 -4.55
N THR A 32 11.31 4.29 -3.66
CA THR A 32 9.88 4.51 -3.43
C THR A 32 9.22 5.12 -4.67
N ALA A 33 9.80 6.18 -5.21
CA ALA A 33 9.28 6.92 -6.36
C ALA A 33 9.21 6.06 -7.64
N ARG A 34 10.16 5.13 -7.82
CA ARG A 34 10.29 4.30 -9.01
C ARG A 34 9.01 3.56 -9.41
N PHE A 35 8.25 3.08 -8.42
CA PHE A 35 7.07 2.24 -8.66
C PHE A 35 5.74 2.94 -8.38
N ILE A 36 5.75 4.19 -7.90
CA ILE A 36 4.55 4.98 -7.63
C ILE A 36 4.38 6.03 -8.73
N PRO A 37 3.38 5.87 -9.62
CA PRO A 37 3.18 6.78 -10.72
C PRO A 37 2.86 8.21 -10.27
N GLY A 38 3.43 9.20 -10.95
CA GLY A 38 3.10 10.61 -10.73
C GLY A 38 3.64 11.20 -9.42
N MET A 39 4.56 10.51 -8.75
CA MET A 39 5.20 11.05 -7.54
C MET A 39 6.14 12.20 -7.90
N PRO A 40 5.99 13.40 -7.28
CA PRO A 40 6.90 14.53 -7.50
C PRO A 40 8.35 14.19 -7.14
N THR A 41 9.30 14.82 -7.83
CA THR A 41 10.74 14.71 -7.53
C THR A 41 11.37 16.08 -7.64
N PRO A 42 11.91 16.67 -6.55
CA PRO A 42 11.93 16.15 -5.18
C PRO A 42 10.53 16.09 -4.56
N TYR A 43 10.33 15.18 -3.60
CA TYR A 43 9.11 15.09 -2.82
C TYR A 43 9.26 15.89 -1.52
N THR A 44 8.37 16.85 -1.31
CA THR A 44 8.48 17.82 -0.22
C THR A 44 7.45 17.58 0.91
N GLU A 45 7.64 18.27 2.04
CA GLU A 45 6.58 18.26 3.08
C GLU A 45 5.26 18.90 2.61
N ALA A 46 5.31 19.83 1.65
CA ALA A 46 4.10 20.39 1.07
C ALA A 46 3.30 19.31 0.30
N ASP A 47 4.00 18.45 -0.45
CA ASP A 47 3.39 17.31 -1.13
C ASP A 47 2.83 16.29 -0.14
N ALA A 48 3.55 16.02 0.95
CA ALA A 48 3.09 15.13 2.01
C ALA A 48 1.84 15.68 2.73
N ARG A 49 1.77 16.99 3.00
CA ARG A 49 0.56 17.64 3.55
C ARG A 49 -0.61 17.53 2.58
N ALA A 50 -0.38 17.76 1.29
CA ALA A 50 -1.40 17.60 0.26
C ALA A 50 -1.89 16.14 0.21
N PHE A 51 -0.99 15.17 0.28
CA PHE A 51 -1.34 13.74 0.33
C PHE A 51 -2.22 13.41 1.54
N VAL A 52 -1.86 13.87 2.75
CA VAL A 52 -2.69 13.64 3.96
C VAL A 52 -4.07 14.29 3.82
N ALA A 53 -4.15 15.50 3.25
CA ALA A 53 -5.43 16.18 3.03
C ALA A 53 -6.31 15.41 2.00
N VAL A 54 -5.72 14.96 0.90
CA VAL A 54 -6.41 14.14 -0.11
C VAL A 54 -6.86 12.81 0.49
N ALA A 55 -6.03 12.16 1.31
CA ALA A 55 -6.38 10.91 1.98
C ALA A 55 -7.62 11.08 2.87
N ARG A 56 -7.70 12.18 3.62
CA ARG A 56 -8.88 12.51 4.45
C ARG A 56 -10.13 12.75 3.62
N ALA A 57 -10.01 13.51 2.52
CA ALA A 57 -11.13 13.79 1.62
C ALA A 57 -11.67 12.49 0.99
N LYS A 58 -10.79 11.64 0.49
CA LYS A 58 -11.15 10.34 -0.10
C LYS A 58 -11.74 9.36 0.90
N TRP A 59 -11.29 9.42 2.14
CA TRP A 59 -11.91 8.67 3.23
C TRP A 59 -13.35 9.15 3.49
N ALA A 60 -13.58 10.46 3.47
CA ALA A 60 -14.90 11.04 3.71
C ALA A 60 -15.91 10.77 2.58
N ASP A 61 -15.44 10.73 1.32
CA ASP A 61 -16.28 10.39 0.16
C ASP A 61 -16.40 8.88 -0.10
N GLY A 62 -15.63 8.08 0.63
CA GLY A 62 -15.65 6.61 0.54
C GLY A 62 -15.00 6.04 -0.72
N SER A 63 -14.20 6.81 -1.46
CA SER A 63 -13.55 6.34 -2.70
C SER A 63 -12.24 5.60 -2.45
N VAL A 64 -11.47 6.02 -1.43
CA VAL A 64 -10.21 5.36 -1.04
C VAL A 64 -10.03 5.45 0.46
N TYR A 65 -9.71 4.33 1.09
CA TYR A 65 -9.29 4.29 2.48
C TYR A 65 -7.76 4.15 2.54
N ILE A 66 -7.07 5.09 3.19
CA ILE A 66 -5.62 5.09 3.35
C ILE A 66 -5.27 5.06 4.83
N TRP A 67 -4.46 4.09 5.22
CA TRP A 67 -3.96 3.92 6.59
C TRP A 67 -2.45 4.11 6.66
N ALA A 68 -1.99 4.66 7.77
CA ALA A 68 -0.61 4.54 8.20
C ALA A 68 -0.34 3.12 8.69
N ILE A 69 0.77 2.55 8.27
CA ILE A 69 1.32 1.30 8.81
C ILE A 69 2.24 1.65 9.96
N THR A 70 1.98 1.11 11.16
CA THR A 70 2.79 1.31 12.35
C THR A 70 3.04 -0.02 13.06
N ASN A 71 3.89 -0.02 14.07
CA ASN A 71 4.09 -1.15 14.99
C ASN A 71 3.38 -0.96 16.35
N GLY A 72 2.33 -0.12 16.38
CA GLY A 72 1.63 0.26 17.59
C GLY A 72 2.19 1.52 18.26
N GLY A 73 3.36 2.01 17.82
CA GLY A 73 3.92 3.31 18.21
C GLY A 73 3.45 4.45 17.29
N PRO A 74 3.94 5.67 17.53
CA PRO A 74 3.59 6.86 16.75
C PRO A 74 4.22 6.86 15.35
N ASP A 75 5.34 6.14 15.17
CA ASP A 75 6.16 6.21 13.96
C ASP A 75 5.47 5.56 12.77
N LEU A 76 5.41 6.31 11.66
CA LEU A 76 4.95 5.78 10.38
C LEU A 76 6.05 4.92 9.74
N LEU A 77 5.68 3.70 9.36
CA LEU A 77 6.54 2.72 8.69
C LEU A 77 6.17 2.53 7.21
N GLY A 78 5.07 3.11 6.78
CA GLY A 78 4.55 3.05 5.42
C GLY A 78 3.08 3.43 5.37
N THR A 79 2.46 3.28 4.20
CA THR A 79 1.01 3.38 4.06
C THR A 79 0.45 2.21 3.30
N ILE A 80 -0.82 1.91 3.54
CA ILE A 80 -1.60 0.95 2.77
C ILE A 80 -2.96 1.56 2.45
N ALA A 81 -3.44 1.31 1.25
CA ALA A 81 -4.68 1.86 0.74
C ALA A 81 -5.60 0.78 0.18
N LEU A 82 -6.90 1.01 0.29
CA LEU A 82 -7.95 0.27 -0.38
C LEU A 82 -8.67 1.23 -1.33
N HIS A 83 -8.49 1.05 -2.62
CA HIS A 83 -9.12 1.83 -3.67
C HIS A 83 -10.44 1.16 -4.08
N LEU A 84 -11.55 1.87 -3.89
CA LEU A 84 -12.88 1.36 -4.23
C LEU A 84 -13.24 1.75 -5.66
N GLY A 85 -13.72 0.77 -6.45
CA GLY A 85 -14.11 0.95 -7.84
C GLY A 85 -14.77 -0.30 -8.38
N GLU A 86 -14.77 -0.48 -9.69
CA GLU A 86 -15.24 -1.74 -10.31
C GLU A 86 -14.49 -2.96 -9.76
N ARG A 87 -13.21 -2.77 -9.47
CA ARG A 87 -12.38 -3.70 -8.73
C ARG A 87 -11.80 -2.99 -7.51
N THR A 88 -11.89 -3.64 -6.37
CA THR A 88 -11.34 -3.11 -5.14
C THR A 88 -9.87 -3.48 -5.04
N ALA A 89 -8.99 -2.48 -5.14
CA ALA A 89 -7.56 -2.69 -5.26
C ALA A 89 -6.78 -2.26 -4.01
N VAL A 90 -5.79 -3.08 -3.65
CA VAL A 90 -4.84 -2.80 -2.57
C VAL A 90 -3.57 -2.17 -3.13
N GLY A 91 -3.18 -1.02 -2.58
CA GLY A 91 -1.90 -0.36 -2.86
C GLY A 91 -1.14 -0.09 -1.56
N TYR A 92 0.18 -0.12 -1.59
CA TYR A 92 0.99 0.17 -0.41
C TYR A 92 2.40 0.61 -0.77
N TRP A 93 3.07 1.26 0.16
CA TRP A 93 4.52 1.40 0.19
C TRP A 93 5.06 1.29 1.62
N ILE A 94 6.32 0.88 1.75
CA ILE A 94 7.04 0.76 3.02
C ILE A 94 8.20 1.75 3.01
N ALA A 95 8.33 2.49 4.09
CA ALA A 95 9.42 3.45 4.26
C ALA A 95 10.80 2.75 4.17
N PRO A 96 11.82 3.40 3.57
CA PRO A 96 13.13 2.79 3.37
C PRO A 96 13.74 2.19 4.64
N TRP A 97 13.58 2.87 5.78
CA TRP A 97 14.07 2.41 7.09
C TRP A 97 13.31 1.24 7.69
N ALA A 98 12.18 0.85 7.08
CA ALA A 98 11.32 -0.23 7.58
C ALA A 98 11.23 -1.44 6.63
N ARG A 99 11.90 -1.40 5.47
CA ARG A 99 11.92 -2.48 4.47
C ARG A 99 12.61 -3.75 5.00
N ASN A 100 12.37 -4.87 4.30
CA ASN A 100 12.99 -6.19 4.57
C ASN A 100 12.68 -6.78 5.96
N ARG A 101 11.55 -6.37 6.56
CA ARG A 101 11.09 -6.86 7.88
C ARG A 101 9.74 -7.59 7.81
N GLY A 102 9.24 -7.91 6.62
CA GLY A 102 7.94 -8.57 6.44
C GLY A 102 6.72 -7.67 6.68
N LEU A 103 6.91 -6.36 6.91
CA LEU A 103 5.84 -5.41 7.24
C LEU A 103 4.80 -5.28 6.12
N ALA A 104 5.23 -5.28 4.84
CA ALA A 104 4.31 -5.21 3.72
C ALA A 104 3.34 -6.39 3.69
N THR A 105 3.88 -7.62 3.80
CA THR A 105 3.06 -8.84 3.84
C THR A 105 2.06 -8.78 5.00
N ARG A 106 2.54 -8.44 6.20
CA ARG A 106 1.67 -8.36 7.38
C ARG A 106 0.61 -7.27 7.26
N ALA A 107 0.95 -6.10 6.69
CA ALA A 107 -0.02 -5.02 6.46
C ALA A 107 -1.12 -5.44 5.47
N VAL A 108 -0.74 -6.10 4.37
CA VAL A 108 -1.68 -6.63 3.39
C VAL A 108 -2.58 -7.71 4.02
N GLU A 109 -2.03 -8.65 4.79
CA GLU A 109 -2.81 -9.66 5.51
C GLU A 109 -3.79 -9.04 6.51
N THR A 110 -3.35 -8.01 7.26
CA THR A 110 -4.19 -7.28 8.22
C THR A 110 -5.36 -6.60 7.50
N LEU A 111 -5.06 -5.92 6.38
CA LEU A 111 -6.10 -5.28 5.57
C LEU A 111 -7.08 -6.30 4.98
N CYS A 112 -6.59 -7.41 4.43
CA CYS A 112 -7.44 -8.48 3.89
C CYS A 112 -8.36 -9.07 4.97
N THR A 113 -7.83 -9.31 6.17
CA THR A 113 -8.63 -9.84 7.28
C THR A 113 -9.77 -8.88 7.64
N TRP A 114 -9.50 -7.59 7.69
CA TRP A 114 -10.54 -6.59 7.92
C TRP A 114 -11.52 -6.50 6.75
N ALA A 115 -11.03 -6.44 5.51
CA ALA A 115 -11.84 -6.28 4.32
C ALA A 115 -12.84 -7.43 4.14
N PHE A 116 -12.37 -8.67 4.28
CA PHE A 116 -13.21 -9.86 4.16
C PHE A 116 -14.10 -10.11 5.37
N GLY A 117 -13.64 -9.75 6.58
CA GLY A 117 -14.38 -9.98 7.81
C GLY A 117 -15.43 -8.92 8.10
N HIS A 118 -15.08 -7.65 7.99
CA HIS A 118 -15.90 -6.50 8.41
C HIS A 118 -16.23 -5.54 7.27
N GLY A 119 -15.35 -5.46 6.26
CA GLY A 119 -15.52 -4.52 5.14
C GLY A 119 -16.58 -4.94 4.11
N GLY A 120 -17.00 -6.21 4.12
CA GLY A 120 -18.01 -6.73 3.21
C GLY A 120 -17.51 -6.96 1.77
N PHE A 121 -16.20 -7.03 1.57
CA PHE A 121 -15.61 -7.31 0.27
C PHE A 121 -15.47 -8.82 0.07
N ASP A 122 -15.71 -9.30 -1.16
CA ASP A 122 -15.58 -10.72 -1.53
C ASP A 122 -14.31 -10.99 -2.34
N GLU A 123 -13.77 -9.96 -3.00
CA GLU A 123 -12.55 -10.04 -3.81
C GLU A 123 -11.72 -8.77 -3.67
N LEU A 124 -10.41 -8.94 -3.59
CA LEU A 124 -9.43 -7.85 -3.60
C LEU A 124 -8.42 -8.09 -4.73
N GLU A 125 -8.02 -7.01 -5.37
CA GLU A 125 -6.98 -7.01 -6.40
C GLU A 125 -5.71 -6.34 -5.86
N LEU A 126 -4.55 -6.77 -6.33
CA LEU A 126 -3.28 -6.12 -6.13
C LEU A 126 -2.53 -6.10 -7.46
N THR A 127 -2.11 -4.93 -7.89
CA THR A 127 -1.34 -4.77 -9.12
C THR A 127 0.08 -4.32 -8.82
N THR A 128 1.03 -4.84 -9.57
CA THR A 128 2.43 -4.47 -9.41
C THR A 128 3.08 -4.18 -10.77
N HIS A 129 4.06 -3.30 -10.77
CA HIS A 129 4.93 -3.15 -11.93
C HIS A 129 5.66 -4.47 -12.22
N PRO A 130 5.83 -4.89 -13.50
CA PRO A 130 6.47 -6.16 -13.84
C PRO A 130 7.89 -6.33 -13.25
N GLU A 131 8.64 -5.24 -13.11
CA GLU A 131 9.98 -5.24 -12.50
C GLU A 131 9.96 -5.20 -10.96
N ASN A 132 8.80 -4.96 -10.33
CA ASN A 132 8.69 -4.92 -8.87
C ASN A 132 8.53 -6.32 -8.28
N VAL A 133 9.58 -7.13 -8.38
CA VAL A 133 9.60 -8.51 -7.87
C VAL A 133 9.31 -8.58 -6.37
N ALA A 134 9.71 -7.56 -5.60
CA ALA A 134 9.44 -7.50 -4.17
C ALA A 134 7.94 -7.44 -3.88
N SER A 135 7.20 -6.58 -4.62
CA SER A 135 5.75 -6.47 -4.48
C SER A 135 5.01 -7.73 -4.96
N GLN A 136 5.49 -8.38 -6.03
CA GLN A 136 4.93 -9.67 -6.47
C GLN A 136 5.05 -10.74 -5.38
N ARG A 137 6.21 -10.84 -4.72
CA ARG A 137 6.42 -11.75 -3.58
C ARG A 137 5.52 -11.44 -2.38
N VAL A 138 5.25 -10.16 -2.13
CA VAL A 138 4.29 -9.77 -1.07
C VAL A 138 2.90 -10.27 -1.44
N ALA A 139 2.42 -10.06 -2.67
CA ALA A 139 1.13 -10.54 -3.12
C ALA A 139 0.99 -12.06 -2.92
N GLU A 140 1.96 -12.84 -3.41
CA GLU A 140 1.98 -14.31 -3.29
C GLU A 140 1.95 -14.76 -1.81
N LYS A 141 2.82 -14.17 -0.97
CA LYS A 141 2.88 -14.51 0.47
C LYS A 141 1.61 -14.13 1.23
N SER A 142 0.90 -13.10 0.76
CA SER A 142 -0.38 -12.68 1.34
C SER A 142 -1.58 -13.44 0.77
N GLY A 143 -1.35 -14.52 0.02
CA GLY A 143 -2.38 -15.42 -0.49
C GLY A 143 -3.13 -14.91 -1.72
N PHE A 144 -2.56 -13.95 -2.45
CA PHE A 144 -3.10 -13.56 -3.74
C PHE A 144 -2.64 -14.53 -4.84
N ALA A 145 -3.56 -14.94 -5.69
CA ALA A 145 -3.28 -15.72 -6.89
C ALA A 145 -2.85 -14.81 -8.04
N ARG A 146 -1.81 -15.18 -8.77
CA ARG A 146 -1.33 -14.44 -9.92
C ARG A 146 -2.25 -14.69 -11.12
N GLU A 147 -2.91 -13.64 -11.63
CA GLU A 147 -3.77 -13.74 -12.83
C GLU A 147 -2.94 -13.63 -14.13
N GLY A 148 -1.92 -12.78 -14.15
CA GLY A 148 -1.04 -12.61 -15.30
C GLY A 148 -0.46 -11.23 -15.47
N LEU A 149 0.27 -11.04 -16.57
CA LEU A 149 0.74 -9.74 -17.05
C LEU A 149 -0.32 -9.17 -17.99
N VAL A 150 -0.81 -7.97 -17.70
CA VAL A 150 -1.79 -7.27 -18.52
C VAL A 150 -1.21 -5.95 -19.00
N ALA A 151 -1.16 -5.79 -20.33
CA ALA A 151 -0.65 -4.58 -20.97
C ALA A 151 -1.61 -3.40 -20.75
N GLY A 152 -1.05 -2.23 -20.42
CA GLY A 152 -1.81 -0.99 -20.26
C GLY A 152 -2.86 -1.02 -19.13
N TYR A 153 -2.71 -1.87 -18.12
CA TYR A 153 -3.73 -2.12 -17.11
C TYR A 153 -3.96 -0.96 -16.15
N VAL A 154 -2.89 -0.23 -15.82
CA VAL A 154 -2.97 0.89 -14.87
C VAL A 154 -2.77 2.20 -15.62
N GLU A 155 -3.77 3.07 -15.58
CA GLU A 155 -3.64 4.44 -16.07
C GLU A 155 -2.71 5.25 -15.17
N THR A 156 -1.76 5.94 -15.77
CA THR A 156 -0.82 6.83 -15.07
C THR A 156 -0.74 8.19 -15.75
N PRO A 157 -0.24 9.22 -15.08
CA PRO A 157 -0.02 10.53 -15.72
C PRO A 157 0.87 10.48 -16.99
N SER A 158 1.72 9.45 -17.09
CA SER A 158 2.61 9.22 -18.23
C SER A 158 2.01 8.29 -19.30
N GLY A 159 0.74 7.91 -19.15
CA GLY A 159 0.03 6.96 -20.01
C GLY A 159 -0.16 5.59 -19.37
N PRO A 160 -0.83 4.66 -20.09
CA PRO A 160 -1.12 3.34 -19.58
C PRO A 160 0.16 2.53 -19.31
N ARG A 161 0.16 1.77 -18.22
CA ARG A 161 1.30 0.97 -17.77
C ARG A 161 0.92 -0.49 -17.61
N ASP A 162 1.80 -1.37 -18.10
CA ASP A 162 1.68 -2.81 -17.90
C ASP A 162 1.76 -3.17 -16.42
N SER A 163 0.97 -4.13 -16.00
CA SER A 163 0.93 -4.57 -14.61
C SER A 163 0.78 -6.08 -14.50
N VAL A 164 1.45 -6.66 -13.52
CA VAL A 164 1.14 -8.00 -13.05
C VAL A 164 -0.03 -7.90 -12.09
N VAL A 165 -1.09 -8.59 -12.42
CA VAL A 165 -2.37 -8.58 -11.69
C VAL A 165 -2.45 -9.81 -10.81
N PHE A 166 -2.85 -9.59 -9.57
CA PHE A 166 -3.11 -10.62 -8.57
C PHE A 166 -4.50 -10.42 -7.98
N SER A 167 -5.20 -11.49 -7.66
CA SER A 167 -6.48 -11.45 -6.97
C SER A 167 -6.50 -12.36 -5.75
N ARG A 168 -7.33 -11.98 -4.77
CA ARG A 168 -7.60 -12.81 -3.59
C ARG A 168 -9.09 -12.73 -3.28
N ARG A 169 -9.73 -13.90 -3.16
CA ARG A 169 -11.12 -14.04 -2.75
C ARG A 169 -11.23 -14.45 -1.29
N ARG A 170 -12.36 -14.11 -0.72
CA ARG A 170 -12.73 -14.45 0.65
C ARG A 170 -12.76 -15.96 0.88
#